data_d7f7a079ccbc73af8a1dedc50ac38f95
#
_entry.id   d7f7a079ccbc73af8a1dedc50ac38f95
#
_cell.length_a   1.000
_cell.length_b   1.000
_cell.length_c   1.000
_cell.angle_alpha   90.00
_cell.angle_beta   90.00
_cell.angle_gamma   90.00
#
_symmetry.space_group_name_H-M   'P 1'
#
loop_
_entity.id
_entity.type
_entity.pdbx_description
1 polymer ?
#
loop_
_entity_poly.entity_id
_entity_poly.type
_entity_poly.pdbx_seq_one_letter_code
_entity_poly.pdbx_strand_id
1 'polypeptide(L)'
;MKPASRRDRLDAMDTRTRYCVIASARIAAGLMWLANLHWKVAPNFGEDTGGGLYKYTRSAVDTPVWGVWKSITENLILPNYHLFGWMVILADATLAALLLIGYRTRLIALFGAFNAIPIFLSVAYRENEWPWSYVLIFFLHLMLFAVASREPAPSIDTALAGPRSARDRAFVVLGAIAVVVGSIGWFLARNVDFATQQVALFGYAKMELKFLWFNGLAAVLTIAFGVALIAATRVRIAGLVAAIGFSAMALVALVQENWNNVSVGPPAIVGTGSNAAFWAMFAVGGGVMWFRDRHPVA
;
A
#
# COMPACT_ATOMS: atom_id res chain seq x y z
N MET A 1 -39.92 20.18 -10.11
CA MET A 1 -38.49 20.38 -9.81
C MET A 1 -37.97 21.52 -10.69
N LYS A 2 -37.41 22.60 -10.11
CA LYS A 2 -36.76 23.67 -10.90
C LYS A 2 -35.45 23.11 -11.50
N PRO A 3 -35.14 23.34 -12.78
CA PRO A 3 -33.86 22.92 -13.35
C PRO A 3 -32.71 23.67 -12.67
N ALA A 4 -31.63 22.98 -12.35
CA ALA A 4 -30.42 23.57 -11.75
C ALA A 4 -29.88 24.71 -12.63
N SER A 5 -29.52 25.82 -12.01
CA SER A 5 -28.93 26.96 -12.70
C SER A 5 -27.56 26.60 -13.31
N ARG A 6 -27.09 27.40 -14.29
CA ARG A 6 -25.75 27.22 -14.86
C ARG A 6 -24.66 27.31 -13.78
N ARG A 7 -24.84 28.19 -12.80
CA ARG A 7 -23.91 28.37 -11.67
C ARG A 7 -23.87 27.13 -10.78
N ASP A 8 -25.04 26.57 -10.41
CA ASP A 8 -25.11 25.34 -9.59
C ASP A 8 -24.40 24.17 -10.28
N ARG A 9 -24.48 24.08 -11.62
CA ARG A 9 -23.80 23.03 -12.40
C ARG A 9 -22.29 23.24 -12.43
N LEU A 10 -21.80 24.46 -12.53
CA LEU A 10 -20.38 24.79 -12.52
C LEU A 10 -19.77 24.52 -11.13
N ASP A 11 -20.45 24.91 -10.06
CA ASP A 11 -20.02 24.68 -8.68
C ASP A 11 -19.98 23.17 -8.34
N ALA A 12 -20.96 22.40 -8.82
CA ALA A 12 -20.98 20.94 -8.66
C ALA A 12 -19.86 20.25 -9.45
N MET A 13 -19.52 20.75 -10.63
CA MET A 13 -18.43 20.24 -11.46
C MET A 13 -17.05 20.55 -10.85
N ASP A 14 -16.88 21.74 -10.29
CA ASP A 14 -15.66 22.15 -9.57
C ASP A 14 -15.45 21.25 -8.32
N THR A 15 -16.47 21.04 -7.54
CA THR A 15 -16.45 20.15 -6.36
C THR A 15 -16.06 18.71 -6.74
N ARG A 16 -16.65 18.16 -7.80
CA ARG A 16 -16.29 16.80 -8.29
C ARG A 16 -14.85 16.71 -8.74
N THR A 17 -14.38 17.72 -9.46
CA THR A 17 -13.00 17.79 -9.95
C THR A 17 -12.01 17.80 -8.77
N ARG A 18 -12.26 18.60 -7.75
CA ARG A 18 -11.45 18.65 -6.52
C ARG A 18 -11.37 17.29 -5.83
N TYR A 19 -12.49 16.59 -5.68
CA TYR A 19 -12.51 15.26 -5.07
C TYR A 19 -11.71 14.24 -5.89
N CYS A 20 -11.80 14.28 -7.22
CA CYS A 20 -11.00 13.42 -8.08
C CYS A 20 -9.49 13.73 -7.95
N VAL A 21 -9.10 14.98 -7.90
CA VAL A 21 -7.69 15.39 -7.74
C VAL A 21 -7.13 14.91 -6.40
N ILE A 22 -7.86 15.10 -5.29
CA ILE A 22 -7.43 14.66 -3.97
C ILE A 22 -7.34 13.13 -3.92
N ALA A 23 -8.32 12.41 -4.45
CA ALA A 23 -8.31 10.95 -4.50
C ALA A 23 -7.14 10.45 -5.36
N SER A 24 -6.86 11.06 -6.50
CA SER A 24 -5.76 10.71 -7.38
C SER A 24 -4.41 10.94 -6.72
N ALA A 25 -4.21 12.09 -6.06
CA ALA A 25 -2.98 12.40 -5.32
C ALA A 25 -2.73 11.41 -4.18
N ARG A 26 -3.79 11.04 -3.44
CA ARG A 26 -3.74 10.04 -2.37
C ARG A 26 -3.39 8.64 -2.90
N ILE A 27 -4.04 8.22 -3.98
CA ILE A 27 -3.76 6.93 -4.63
C ILE A 27 -2.33 6.92 -5.17
N ALA A 28 -1.88 8.00 -5.82
CA ALA A 28 -0.51 8.11 -6.30
C ALA A 28 0.51 7.98 -5.14
N ALA A 29 0.29 8.67 -4.02
CA ALA A 29 1.12 8.51 -2.82
C ALA A 29 1.12 7.05 -2.31
N GLY A 30 -0.03 6.39 -2.26
CA GLY A 30 -0.13 4.98 -1.87
C GLY A 30 0.62 4.04 -2.82
N LEU A 31 0.52 4.27 -4.13
CA LEU A 31 1.26 3.49 -5.15
C LEU A 31 2.78 3.70 -5.06
N MET A 32 3.24 4.91 -4.72
CA MET A 32 4.66 5.17 -4.50
C MET A 32 5.21 4.34 -3.33
N TRP A 33 4.52 4.28 -2.20
CA TRP A 33 4.90 3.44 -1.07
C TRP A 33 4.80 1.96 -1.42
N LEU A 34 3.78 1.54 -2.15
CA LEU A 34 3.62 0.16 -2.60
C LEU A 34 4.79 -0.29 -3.48
N ALA A 35 5.16 0.54 -4.46
CA ALA A 35 6.29 0.27 -5.34
C ALA A 35 7.62 0.25 -4.57
N ASN A 36 7.75 1.06 -3.51
CA ASN A 36 8.96 1.17 -2.72
C ASN A 36 9.24 -0.05 -1.81
N LEU A 37 8.29 -0.97 -1.67
CA LEU A 37 8.44 -2.16 -0.83
C LEU A 37 9.18 -3.32 -1.50
N HIS A 38 9.16 -3.42 -2.84
CA HIS A 38 9.61 -4.63 -3.53
C HIS A 38 11.10 -4.94 -3.38
N TRP A 39 11.93 -3.92 -3.19
CA TRP A 39 13.39 -4.06 -3.10
C TRP A 39 13.91 -4.15 -1.66
N LYS A 40 13.06 -3.98 -0.66
CA LYS A 40 13.37 -4.09 0.77
C LYS A 40 13.17 -5.53 1.25
N VAL A 41 14.07 -6.41 0.85
CA VAL A 41 13.90 -7.85 0.98
C VAL A 41 14.22 -8.35 2.40
N ALA A 42 13.21 -8.85 3.10
CA ALA A 42 13.39 -9.50 4.40
C ALA A 42 14.07 -10.90 4.23
N PRO A 43 14.68 -11.45 5.28
CA PRO A 43 14.89 -10.87 6.62
C PRO A 43 16.12 -9.97 6.72
N ASN A 44 17.07 -10.04 5.77
CA ASN A 44 18.40 -9.40 5.86
C ASN A 44 18.41 -7.98 5.29
N PHE A 45 17.37 -7.59 4.57
CA PHE A 45 17.20 -6.24 3.98
C PHE A 45 18.41 -5.75 3.18
N GLY A 46 19.22 -6.68 2.68
CA GLY A 46 20.42 -6.45 1.88
C GLY A 46 21.71 -6.28 2.68
N GLU A 47 21.72 -6.55 3.99
CA GLU A 47 22.92 -6.42 4.83
C GLU A 47 24.04 -7.37 4.38
N ASP A 48 23.71 -8.62 4.09
CA ASP A 48 24.62 -9.67 3.62
C ASP A 48 25.28 -9.38 2.28
N THR A 49 24.63 -8.61 1.42
CA THR A 49 25.10 -8.25 0.08
C THR A 49 25.63 -6.82 -0.02
N GLY A 50 25.51 -6.02 1.03
CA GLY A 50 25.77 -4.59 0.98
C GLY A 50 24.81 -3.83 0.06
N GLY A 51 23.62 -4.42 -0.24
CA GLY A 51 22.60 -3.91 -1.15
C GLY A 51 21.33 -3.45 -0.44
N GLY A 52 20.22 -3.42 -1.19
CA GLY A 52 18.89 -3.22 -0.65
C GLY A 52 18.76 -2.02 0.30
N LEU A 53 17.91 -2.16 1.32
CA LEU A 53 17.69 -1.13 2.33
C LEU A 53 18.98 -0.81 3.12
N TYR A 54 19.85 -1.80 3.35
CA TYR A 54 21.12 -1.59 4.06
C TYR A 54 21.99 -0.54 3.39
N LYS A 55 22.16 -0.63 2.07
CA LYS A 55 22.95 0.31 1.27
C LYS A 55 22.46 1.76 1.45
N TYR A 56 21.16 1.98 1.46
CA TYR A 56 20.58 3.30 1.61
C TYR A 56 20.64 3.82 3.05
N THR A 57 20.47 2.94 4.02
CA THR A 57 20.66 3.29 5.44
C THR A 57 22.12 3.66 5.73
N ARG A 58 23.07 2.87 5.20
CA ARG A 58 24.49 3.12 5.36
C ARG A 58 24.94 4.46 4.76
N SER A 59 24.29 4.94 3.71
CA SER A 59 24.59 6.24 3.10
C SER A 59 24.46 7.41 4.08
N ALA A 60 23.63 7.32 5.11
CA ALA A 60 23.55 8.33 6.16
C ALA A 60 24.86 8.47 6.96
N VAL A 61 25.69 7.45 6.97
CA VAL A 61 27.01 7.46 7.64
C VAL A 61 28.12 7.82 6.64
N ASP A 62 28.07 7.28 5.44
CA ASP A 62 29.12 7.41 4.42
C ASP A 62 29.07 8.81 3.76
N THR A 63 27.89 9.36 3.52
CA THR A 63 27.65 10.69 2.91
C THR A 63 26.64 11.50 3.73
N PRO A 64 26.98 11.89 4.96
CA PRO A 64 26.03 12.44 5.90
C PRO A 64 25.52 13.83 5.49
N VAL A 65 24.20 14.00 5.49
CA VAL A 65 23.55 15.30 5.33
C VAL A 65 23.58 16.08 6.64
N TRP A 66 23.44 15.39 7.77
CA TRP A 66 23.35 15.96 9.10
C TRP A 66 24.04 15.07 10.14
N GLY A 67 24.98 15.63 10.90
CA GLY A 67 25.81 14.89 11.85
C GLY A 67 25.02 14.16 12.94
N VAL A 68 23.90 14.74 13.41
CA VAL A 68 23.04 14.08 14.40
C VAL A 68 22.38 12.83 13.79
N TRP A 69 21.90 12.91 12.55
CA TRP A 69 21.32 11.75 11.86
C TRP A 69 22.37 10.67 11.60
N LYS A 70 23.59 11.06 11.21
CA LYS A 70 24.73 10.13 11.13
C LYS A 70 24.92 9.38 12.44
N SER A 71 25.03 10.10 13.57
CA SER A 71 25.25 9.50 14.89
C SER A 71 24.12 8.55 15.29
N ILE A 72 22.87 8.92 15.04
CA ILE A 72 21.70 8.06 15.29
C ILE A 72 21.81 6.79 14.43
N THR A 73 22.13 6.94 13.16
CA THR A 73 22.22 5.80 12.23
C THR A 73 23.36 4.87 12.64
N GLU A 74 24.54 5.40 12.94
CA GLU A 74 25.73 4.63 13.28
C GLU A 74 25.60 3.91 14.63
N ASN A 75 25.08 4.58 15.65
CA ASN A 75 25.09 4.08 17.01
C ASN A 75 23.78 3.39 17.45
N LEU A 76 22.67 3.65 16.77
CA LEU A 76 21.38 3.07 17.14
C LEU A 76 20.78 2.19 16.02
N ILE A 77 20.73 2.68 14.77
CA ILE A 77 20.04 1.99 13.67
C ILE A 77 20.85 0.80 13.20
N LEU A 78 22.11 0.99 12.82
CA LEU A 78 22.95 -0.09 12.27
C LEU A 78 23.18 -1.23 13.27
N PRO A 79 23.40 -1.01 14.57
CA PRO A 79 23.48 -2.12 15.53
C PRO A 79 22.18 -2.92 15.72
N ASN A 80 21.03 -2.32 15.35
CA ASN A 80 19.70 -2.94 15.45
C ASN A 80 19.04 -3.07 14.07
N TYR A 81 19.85 -3.30 13.04
CA TYR A 81 19.43 -3.11 11.65
C TYR A 81 18.25 -3.99 11.23
N HIS A 82 18.20 -5.25 11.66
CA HIS A 82 17.08 -6.14 11.32
C HIS A 82 15.75 -5.63 11.88
N LEU A 83 15.74 -5.15 13.13
CA LEU A 83 14.55 -4.56 13.72
C LEU A 83 14.13 -3.29 12.95
N PHE A 84 15.09 -2.44 12.61
CA PHE A 84 14.85 -1.26 11.80
C PHE A 84 14.27 -1.62 10.42
N GLY A 85 14.80 -2.64 9.75
CA GLY A 85 14.29 -3.12 8.47
C GLY A 85 12.83 -3.53 8.53
N TRP A 86 12.44 -4.27 9.58
CA TRP A 86 11.03 -4.61 9.80
C TRP A 86 10.16 -3.40 10.10
N MET A 87 10.64 -2.45 10.88
CA MET A 87 9.91 -1.19 11.14
C MET A 87 9.66 -0.40 9.84
N VAL A 88 10.65 -0.32 8.97
CA VAL A 88 10.53 0.35 7.66
C VAL A 88 9.49 -0.34 6.77
N ILE A 89 9.55 -1.68 6.65
CA ILE A 89 8.56 -2.42 5.85
C ILE A 89 7.14 -2.24 6.38
N LEU A 90 6.96 -2.35 7.70
CA LEU A 90 5.63 -2.17 8.30
C LEU A 90 5.11 -0.74 8.13
N ALA A 91 5.98 0.26 8.25
CA ALA A 91 5.63 1.67 8.01
C ALA A 91 5.20 1.88 6.56
N ASP A 92 6.02 1.46 5.59
CA ASP A 92 5.74 1.61 4.17
C ASP A 92 4.49 0.82 3.73
N ALA A 93 4.31 -0.41 4.23
CA ALA A 93 3.12 -1.21 3.96
C ALA A 93 1.85 -0.57 4.52
N THR A 94 1.93 0.01 5.72
CA THR A 94 0.83 0.76 6.33
C THR A 94 0.48 2.00 5.50
N LEU A 95 1.49 2.77 5.10
CA LEU A 95 1.31 3.94 4.24
C LEU A 95 0.66 3.54 2.91
N ALA A 96 1.19 2.52 2.23
CA ALA A 96 0.65 2.01 0.98
C ALA A 96 -0.83 1.58 1.13
N ALA A 97 -1.10 0.67 2.05
CA ALA A 97 -2.43 0.09 2.23
C ALA A 97 -3.48 1.14 2.59
N LEU A 98 -3.20 1.99 3.58
CA LEU A 98 -4.19 2.92 4.12
C LEU A 98 -4.41 4.15 3.22
N LEU A 99 -3.36 4.61 2.50
CA LEU A 99 -3.53 5.66 1.50
C LEU A 99 -4.31 5.14 0.29
N LEU A 100 -4.06 3.93 -0.18
CA LEU A 100 -4.79 3.38 -1.33
C LEU A 100 -6.30 3.33 -1.08
N ILE A 101 -6.74 2.84 0.09
CA ILE A 101 -8.17 2.78 0.44
C ILE A 101 -8.73 4.09 1.00
N GLY A 102 -7.88 5.04 1.39
CA GLY A 102 -8.30 6.30 2.03
C GLY A 102 -8.93 6.08 3.40
N TYR A 103 -8.24 5.34 4.26
CA TYR A 103 -8.63 5.16 5.65
C TYR A 103 -7.74 5.98 6.56
N ARG A 104 -8.36 6.84 7.39
CA ARG A 104 -7.68 7.84 8.24
C ARG A 104 -6.66 8.68 7.47
N THR A 105 -7.01 9.06 6.25
CA THR A 105 -6.12 9.68 5.26
C THR A 105 -5.28 10.81 5.85
N ARG A 106 -5.86 11.66 6.68
CA ARG A 106 -5.14 12.78 7.31
C ARG A 106 -3.99 12.32 8.21
N LEU A 107 -4.27 11.37 9.12
CA LEU A 107 -3.26 10.84 10.04
C LEU A 107 -2.15 10.11 9.28
N ILE A 108 -2.54 9.31 8.29
CA ILE A 108 -1.60 8.53 7.48
C ILE A 108 -0.75 9.44 6.58
N ALA A 109 -1.32 10.51 6.05
CA ALA A 109 -0.56 11.50 5.30
C ALA A 109 0.47 12.21 6.20
N LEU A 110 0.10 12.59 7.43
CA LEU A 110 1.06 13.16 8.38
C LEU A 110 2.19 12.18 8.70
N PHE A 111 1.86 10.91 8.94
CA PHE A 111 2.85 9.86 9.16
C PHE A 111 3.77 9.69 7.93
N GLY A 112 3.23 9.73 6.71
CA GLY A 112 4.02 9.67 5.47
C GLY A 112 4.97 10.86 5.29
N ALA A 113 4.55 12.07 5.69
CA ALA A 113 5.45 13.22 5.70
C ALA A 113 6.64 12.99 6.64
N PHE A 114 6.39 12.53 7.87
CA PHE A 114 7.46 12.22 8.81
C PHE A 114 8.37 11.09 8.32
N ASN A 115 7.80 10.05 7.68
CA ASN A 115 8.58 8.93 7.14
C ASN A 115 9.47 9.32 5.95
N ALA A 116 9.14 10.38 5.22
CA ALA A 116 9.98 10.89 4.13
C ALA A 116 11.26 11.59 4.63
N ILE A 117 11.26 12.14 5.85
CA ILE A 117 12.41 12.88 6.40
C ILE A 117 13.66 12.00 6.58
N PRO A 118 13.61 10.86 7.28
CA PRO A 118 14.78 10.00 7.44
C PRO A 118 15.31 9.47 6.12
N ILE A 119 14.43 9.22 5.14
CA ILE A 119 14.86 8.81 3.80
C ILE A 119 15.69 9.93 3.17
N PHE A 120 15.17 11.15 3.13
CA PHE A 120 15.90 12.32 2.61
C PHE A 120 17.26 12.50 3.32
N LEU A 121 17.28 12.46 4.65
CA LEU A 121 18.51 12.62 5.44
C LEU A 121 19.55 11.51 5.19
N SER A 122 19.08 10.33 4.76
CA SER A 122 19.98 9.20 4.48
C SER A 122 20.61 9.25 3.09
N VAL A 123 19.91 9.85 2.09
CA VAL A 123 20.33 9.68 0.69
C VAL A 123 20.56 10.98 -0.08
N ALA A 124 20.30 12.15 0.52
CA ALA A 124 20.33 13.41 -0.23
C ALA A 124 21.69 13.77 -0.87
N TYR A 125 22.81 13.28 -0.31
CA TYR A 125 24.15 13.48 -0.86
C TYR A 125 24.73 12.23 -1.52
N ARG A 126 23.92 11.20 -1.69
CA ARG A 126 24.34 9.98 -2.36
C ARG A 126 24.37 10.19 -3.87
N GLU A 127 25.42 9.70 -4.53
CA GLU A 127 25.53 9.70 -5.99
C GLU A 127 24.38 8.90 -6.64
N ASN A 128 23.90 9.41 -7.76
CA ASN A 128 22.79 8.85 -8.57
C ASN A 128 21.44 8.77 -7.87
N GLU A 129 21.28 9.45 -6.73
CA GLU A 129 19.97 9.63 -6.10
C GLU A 129 19.29 10.92 -6.56
N TRP A 130 17.97 10.95 -6.34
CA TRP A 130 17.13 12.08 -6.73
C TRP A 130 16.54 12.73 -5.48
N PRO A 131 17.31 13.50 -4.70
CA PRO A 131 16.88 13.99 -3.39
C PRO A 131 15.62 14.85 -3.45
N TRP A 132 15.38 15.57 -4.57
CA TRP A 132 14.16 16.34 -4.79
C TRP A 132 12.89 15.46 -4.78
N SER A 133 12.97 14.19 -5.12
CA SER A 133 11.81 13.28 -5.08
C SER A 133 11.31 13.07 -3.66
N TYR A 134 12.20 12.98 -2.67
CA TYR A 134 11.84 12.83 -1.27
C TYR A 134 11.25 14.12 -0.69
N VAL A 135 11.72 15.28 -1.16
CA VAL A 135 11.11 16.58 -0.84
C VAL A 135 9.70 16.66 -1.42
N LEU A 136 9.48 16.21 -2.66
CA LEU A 136 8.14 16.16 -3.27
C LEU A 136 7.21 15.20 -2.52
N ILE A 137 7.69 14.02 -2.11
CA ILE A 137 6.92 13.08 -1.30
C ILE A 137 6.49 13.74 0.02
N PHE A 138 7.41 14.42 0.71
CA PHE A 138 7.10 15.15 1.93
C PHE A 138 5.98 16.18 1.73
N PHE A 139 6.13 17.07 0.73
CA PHE A 139 5.11 18.08 0.45
C PHE A 139 3.79 17.51 -0.06
N LEU A 140 3.81 16.43 -0.84
CA LEU A 140 2.60 15.72 -1.25
C LEU A 140 1.80 15.23 -0.04
N HIS A 141 2.49 14.68 0.95
CA HIS A 141 1.85 14.22 2.19
C HIS A 141 1.35 15.37 3.05
N LEU A 142 2.09 16.48 3.17
CA LEU A 142 1.61 17.69 3.85
C LEU A 142 0.37 18.28 3.17
N MET A 143 0.35 18.30 1.84
CA MET A 143 -0.81 18.72 1.08
C MET A 143 -2.01 17.82 1.38
N LEU A 144 -1.85 16.49 1.31
CA LEU A 144 -2.90 15.54 1.65
C LEU A 144 -3.38 15.72 3.10
N PHE A 145 -2.47 15.91 4.06
CA PHE A 145 -2.83 16.22 5.45
C PHE A 145 -3.68 17.48 5.55
N ALA A 146 -3.34 18.53 4.80
CA ALA A 146 -4.06 19.80 4.86
C ALA A 146 -5.45 19.73 4.24
N VAL A 147 -5.62 19.00 3.10
CA VAL A 147 -6.86 18.99 2.33
C VAL A 147 -7.81 17.86 2.71
N ALA A 148 -7.30 16.69 3.16
CA ALA A 148 -8.12 15.51 3.43
C ALA A 148 -9.18 15.67 4.53
N SER A 149 -9.02 16.68 5.41
CA SER A 149 -10.00 16.99 6.45
C SER A 149 -11.09 17.97 6.00
N ARG A 150 -10.89 18.63 4.87
CA ARG A 150 -11.77 19.72 4.40
C ARG A 150 -12.67 19.29 3.26
N GLU A 151 -12.22 18.34 2.47
CA GLU A 151 -12.91 17.89 1.27
C GLU A 151 -13.00 16.36 1.25
N PRO A 152 -14.19 15.77 1.37
CA PRO A 152 -14.35 14.31 1.35
C PRO A 152 -14.11 13.79 -0.07
N ALA A 153 -12.95 13.18 -0.28
CA ALA A 153 -12.66 12.43 -1.50
C ALA A 153 -13.23 11.00 -1.40
N PRO A 154 -13.52 10.31 -2.51
CA PRO A 154 -13.93 8.90 -2.48
C PRO A 154 -12.90 8.05 -1.71
N SER A 155 -13.32 7.44 -0.59
CA SER A 155 -12.44 6.75 0.35
C SER A 155 -13.25 5.87 1.31
N ILE A 156 -12.58 4.99 2.04
CA ILE A 156 -13.19 4.25 3.15
C ILE A 156 -13.70 5.20 4.23
N ASP A 157 -12.97 6.28 4.53
CA ASP A 157 -13.46 7.31 5.49
C ASP A 157 -14.82 7.86 5.09
N THR A 158 -15.00 8.20 3.81
CA THR A 158 -16.29 8.67 3.27
C THR A 158 -17.37 7.59 3.29
N ALA A 159 -17.00 6.34 2.99
CA ALA A 159 -17.94 5.23 3.03
C ALA A 159 -18.43 4.93 4.46
N LEU A 160 -17.55 5.05 5.45
CA LEU A 160 -17.90 4.86 6.87
C LEU A 160 -18.74 5.98 7.44
N ALA A 161 -18.53 7.21 7.00
CA ALA A 161 -19.34 8.37 7.39
C ALA A 161 -20.70 8.42 6.68
N GLY A 162 -20.81 7.73 5.54
CA GLY A 162 -22.00 7.73 4.69
C GLY A 162 -23.05 6.68 5.06
N PRO A 163 -24.16 6.65 4.31
CA PRO A 163 -25.21 5.65 4.47
C PRO A 163 -24.68 4.24 4.12
N ARG A 164 -25.44 3.19 4.50
CA ARG A 164 -25.08 1.80 4.22
C ARG A 164 -24.76 1.55 2.73
N SER A 165 -25.52 2.17 1.83
CA SER A 165 -25.30 2.05 0.39
C SER A 165 -23.91 2.57 -0.06
N ALA A 166 -23.28 3.48 0.68
CA ALA A 166 -21.93 3.93 0.41
C ALA A 166 -20.91 2.84 0.79
N ARG A 167 -21.12 2.15 1.92
CA ARG A 167 -20.28 0.99 2.32
C ARG A 167 -20.46 -0.18 1.37
N ASP A 168 -21.69 -0.48 0.95
CA ASP A 168 -21.97 -1.53 -0.03
C ASP A 168 -21.22 -1.25 -1.35
N ARG A 169 -21.22 -0.01 -1.83
CA ARG A 169 -20.41 0.39 -3.00
C ARG A 169 -18.91 0.22 -2.76
N ALA A 170 -18.41 0.57 -1.58
CA ALA A 170 -16.99 0.38 -1.25
C ALA A 170 -16.60 -1.10 -1.23
N PHE A 171 -17.44 -1.99 -0.70
CA PHE A 171 -17.25 -3.44 -0.78
C PHE A 171 -17.18 -3.93 -2.22
N VAL A 172 -18.11 -3.48 -3.07
CA VAL A 172 -18.13 -3.84 -4.50
C VAL A 172 -16.86 -3.34 -5.19
N VAL A 173 -16.45 -2.10 -4.96
CA VAL A 173 -15.25 -1.53 -5.61
C VAL A 173 -13.99 -2.27 -5.17
N LEU A 174 -13.78 -2.48 -3.86
CA LEU A 174 -12.62 -3.22 -3.38
C LEU A 174 -12.60 -4.66 -3.90
N GLY A 175 -13.74 -5.34 -3.83
CA GLY A 175 -13.85 -6.70 -4.34
C GLY A 175 -13.61 -6.78 -5.85
N ALA A 176 -14.13 -5.84 -6.63
CA ALA A 176 -13.88 -5.77 -8.07
C ALA A 176 -12.39 -5.54 -8.39
N ILE A 177 -11.72 -4.66 -7.66
CA ILE A 177 -10.27 -4.46 -7.80
C ILE A 177 -9.52 -5.77 -7.53
N ALA A 178 -9.85 -6.48 -6.43
CA ALA A 178 -9.23 -7.75 -6.10
C ALA A 178 -9.47 -8.81 -7.19
N VAL A 179 -10.70 -8.93 -7.68
CA VAL A 179 -11.05 -9.87 -8.76
C VAL A 179 -10.29 -9.55 -10.04
N VAL A 180 -10.26 -8.29 -10.45
CA VAL A 180 -9.55 -7.88 -11.69
C VAL A 180 -8.06 -8.14 -11.57
N VAL A 181 -7.43 -7.70 -10.48
CA VAL A 181 -5.98 -7.89 -10.26
C VAL A 181 -5.65 -9.38 -10.12
N GLY A 182 -6.44 -10.14 -9.37
CA GLY A 182 -6.28 -11.59 -9.27
C GLY A 182 -6.45 -12.31 -10.62
N SER A 183 -7.40 -11.87 -11.45
CA SER A 183 -7.61 -12.45 -12.78
C SER A 183 -6.43 -12.17 -13.73
N ILE A 184 -5.88 -10.95 -13.69
CA ILE A 184 -4.67 -10.63 -14.44
C ILE A 184 -3.50 -11.48 -13.92
N GLY A 185 -3.34 -11.59 -12.59
CA GLY A 185 -2.33 -12.43 -11.96
C GLY A 185 -2.44 -13.90 -12.39
N TRP A 186 -3.66 -14.44 -12.41
CA TRP A 186 -3.95 -15.79 -12.92
C TRP A 186 -3.56 -15.96 -14.39
N PHE A 187 -3.96 -15.02 -15.23
CA PHE A 187 -3.65 -15.07 -16.66
C PHE A 187 -2.15 -15.07 -16.93
N LEU A 188 -1.38 -14.29 -16.18
CA LEU A 188 0.07 -14.23 -16.30
C LEU A 188 0.75 -15.49 -15.74
N ALA A 189 0.25 -16.02 -14.63
CA ALA A 189 0.81 -17.18 -13.94
C ALA A 189 0.36 -18.53 -14.53
N ARG A 190 -0.53 -18.56 -15.53
CA ARG A 190 -1.11 -19.81 -16.07
C ARG A 190 -0.11 -20.80 -16.67
N ASN A 191 1.05 -20.32 -17.10
CA ASN A 191 2.09 -21.13 -17.75
C ASN A 191 3.25 -21.49 -16.81
N VAL A 192 3.15 -21.14 -15.52
CA VAL A 192 4.15 -21.47 -14.51
C VAL A 192 3.54 -22.41 -13.47
N ASP A 193 4.38 -23.04 -12.67
CA ASP A 193 3.89 -23.93 -11.62
C ASP A 193 2.94 -23.20 -10.67
N PHE A 194 1.80 -23.87 -10.37
CA PHE A 194 0.66 -23.26 -9.67
C PHE A 194 1.00 -22.67 -8.31
N ALA A 195 1.89 -23.32 -7.57
CA ALA A 195 2.19 -22.94 -6.18
C ALA A 195 3.65 -22.56 -5.92
N THR A 196 4.57 -22.86 -6.85
CA THR A 196 6.01 -22.73 -6.59
C THR A 196 6.71 -21.66 -7.42
N GLN A 197 6.10 -21.22 -8.52
CA GLN A 197 6.66 -20.18 -9.38
C GLN A 197 5.80 -18.93 -9.36
N GLN A 198 6.45 -17.77 -9.40
CA GLN A 198 5.76 -16.48 -9.37
C GLN A 198 6.10 -15.62 -10.57
N VAL A 199 5.14 -14.80 -11.00
CA VAL A 199 5.26 -13.85 -12.09
C VAL A 199 4.91 -12.45 -11.60
N ALA A 200 5.70 -11.45 -11.97
CA ALA A 200 5.40 -10.06 -11.64
C ALA A 200 4.22 -9.56 -12.48
N LEU A 201 3.22 -8.97 -11.81
CA LEU A 201 2.09 -8.33 -12.48
C LEU A 201 2.53 -7.07 -13.23
N PHE A 202 3.38 -6.29 -12.59
CA PHE A 202 4.00 -5.12 -13.16
C PHE A 202 5.51 -5.28 -13.09
N GLY A 203 6.18 -5.19 -14.22
CA GLY A 203 7.61 -5.22 -14.29
C GLY A 203 8.10 -4.41 -15.47
N TYR A 204 8.95 -3.42 -15.22
CA TYR A 204 9.65 -2.70 -16.25
C TYR A 204 11.15 -2.82 -16.02
N ALA A 205 11.83 -3.57 -16.89
CA ALA A 205 13.21 -4.00 -16.70
C ALA A 205 14.21 -2.84 -16.48
N LYS A 206 13.98 -1.69 -17.11
CA LYS A 206 14.87 -0.52 -16.98
C LYS A 206 14.67 0.32 -15.73
N MET A 207 13.49 0.21 -15.09
CA MET A 207 13.16 0.99 -13.89
C MET A 207 13.07 0.12 -12.63
N GLU A 208 13.30 -1.19 -12.75
CA GLU A 208 13.19 -2.17 -11.67
C GLU A 208 11.85 -2.12 -10.89
N LEU A 209 10.82 -1.54 -11.51
CA LEU A 209 9.48 -1.48 -10.96
C LEU A 209 8.82 -2.85 -11.09
N LYS A 210 9.16 -3.76 -10.19
CA LYS A 210 8.55 -5.09 -10.07
C LYS A 210 7.74 -5.13 -8.78
N PHE A 211 6.46 -4.88 -8.85
CA PHE A 211 5.59 -5.00 -7.68
C PHE A 211 4.38 -5.87 -8.02
N LEU A 212 3.82 -6.49 -6.99
CA LEU A 212 2.77 -7.50 -7.06
C LEU A 212 3.18 -8.75 -7.87
N TRP A 213 3.66 -9.73 -7.14
CA TRP A 213 4.00 -11.04 -7.69
C TRP A 213 2.87 -12.02 -7.42
N PHE A 214 2.51 -12.82 -8.42
CA PHE A 214 1.47 -13.83 -8.31
C PHE A 214 1.96 -15.20 -8.79
N ASN A 215 1.57 -16.24 -8.05
CA ASN A 215 1.43 -17.59 -8.58
C ASN A 215 -0.06 -17.89 -8.73
N GLY A 216 -0.38 -19.07 -9.26
CA GLY A 216 -1.77 -19.48 -9.46
C GLY A 216 -2.57 -19.49 -8.15
N LEU A 217 -1.98 -19.97 -7.05
CA LEU A 217 -2.64 -20.03 -5.75
C LEU A 217 -2.97 -18.63 -5.21
N ALA A 218 -2.01 -17.71 -5.20
CA ALA A 218 -2.23 -16.33 -4.76
C ALA A 218 -3.30 -15.63 -5.60
N ALA A 219 -3.29 -15.85 -6.92
CA ALA A 219 -4.27 -15.29 -7.83
C ALA A 219 -5.69 -15.80 -7.53
N VAL A 220 -5.87 -17.12 -7.38
CA VAL A 220 -7.17 -17.73 -7.07
C VAL A 220 -7.70 -17.28 -5.72
N LEU A 221 -6.86 -17.22 -4.69
CA LEU A 221 -7.26 -16.71 -3.36
C LEU A 221 -7.64 -15.23 -3.42
N THR A 222 -6.90 -14.42 -4.18
CA THR A 222 -7.24 -13.00 -4.36
C THR A 222 -8.61 -12.82 -5.03
N ILE A 223 -8.91 -13.62 -6.06
CA ILE A 223 -10.23 -13.66 -6.70
C ILE A 223 -11.30 -14.10 -5.70
N ALA A 224 -11.09 -15.21 -5.00
CA ALA A 224 -12.08 -15.79 -4.09
C ALA A 224 -12.45 -14.80 -2.96
N PHE A 225 -11.45 -14.18 -2.32
CA PHE A 225 -11.71 -13.19 -1.29
C PHE A 225 -12.24 -11.87 -1.84
N GLY A 226 -11.89 -11.52 -3.09
CA GLY A 226 -12.50 -10.40 -3.80
C GLY A 226 -14.01 -10.62 -4.04
N VAL A 227 -14.40 -11.82 -4.47
CA VAL A 227 -15.82 -12.22 -4.59
C VAL A 227 -16.50 -12.20 -3.22
N ALA A 228 -15.84 -12.65 -2.15
CA ALA A 228 -16.36 -12.59 -0.80
C ALA A 228 -16.61 -11.13 -0.34
N LEU A 229 -15.72 -10.18 -0.69
CA LEU A 229 -15.98 -8.75 -0.44
C LEU A 229 -17.25 -8.25 -1.16
N ILE A 230 -17.45 -8.64 -2.42
CA ILE A 230 -18.66 -8.27 -3.16
C ILE A 230 -19.89 -8.90 -2.49
N ALA A 231 -19.80 -10.18 -2.11
CA ALA A 231 -20.89 -10.88 -1.43
C ALA A 231 -21.23 -10.29 -0.05
N ALA A 232 -20.32 -9.55 0.59
CA ALA A 232 -20.54 -8.90 1.87
C ALA A 232 -21.68 -7.86 1.84
N THR A 233 -22.03 -7.35 0.66
CA THR A 233 -23.21 -6.48 0.48
C THR A 233 -24.54 -7.20 0.81
N ARG A 234 -24.58 -8.52 0.68
CA ARG A 234 -25.73 -9.36 0.98
C ARG A 234 -25.55 -10.23 2.23
N VAL A 235 -24.35 -10.80 2.38
CA VAL A 235 -24.00 -11.74 3.43
C VAL A 235 -22.83 -11.17 4.24
N ARG A 236 -23.11 -10.51 5.33
CA ARG A 236 -22.12 -9.76 6.14
C ARG A 236 -20.90 -10.58 6.57
N ILE A 237 -21.09 -11.87 6.89
CA ILE A 237 -19.99 -12.74 7.30
C ILE A 237 -18.92 -12.89 6.19
N ALA A 238 -19.32 -12.75 4.92
CA ALA A 238 -18.39 -12.82 3.80
C ALA A 238 -17.32 -11.70 3.85
N GLY A 239 -17.68 -10.50 4.37
CA GLY A 239 -16.73 -9.42 4.60
C GLY A 239 -15.68 -9.76 5.65
N LEU A 240 -16.08 -10.45 6.73
CA LEU A 240 -15.15 -10.94 7.75
C LEU A 240 -14.24 -12.04 7.20
N VAL A 241 -14.81 -12.99 6.45
CA VAL A 241 -14.04 -14.08 5.82
C VAL A 241 -12.99 -13.50 4.87
N ALA A 242 -13.37 -12.53 4.05
CA ALA A 242 -12.44 -11.84 3.16
C ALA A 242 -11.34 -11.09 3.94
N ALA A 243 -11.70 -10.36 4.99
CA ALA A 243 -10.74 -9.64 5.82
C ALA A 243 -9.72 -10.59 6.47
N ILE A 244 -10.17 -11.71 7.04
CA ILE A 244 -9.30 -12.73 7.63
C ILE A 244 -8.41 -13.36 6.54
N GLY A 245 -8.99 -13.75 5.40
CA GLY A 245 -8.27 -14.36 4.29
C GLY A 245 -7.17 -13.46 3.74
N PHE A 246 -7.48 -12.20 3.48
CA PHE A 246 -6.48 -11.22 3.03
C PHE A 246 -5.44 -10.91 4.11
N SER A 247 -5.82 -10.90 5.40
CA SER A 247 -4.85 -10.76 6.50
C SER A 247 -3.86 -11.92 6.53
N ALA A 248 -4.36 -13.15 6.37
CA ALA A 248 -3.50 -14.34 6.32
C ALA A 248 -2.55 -14.28 5.11
N MET A 249 -3.04 -13.91 3.92
CA MET A 249 -2.20 -13.74 2.73
C MET A 249 -1.13 -12.66 2.94
N ALA A 250 -1.49 -11.51 3.53
CA ALA A 250 -0.55 -10.44 3.83
C ALA A 250 0.53 -10.88 4.82
N LEU A 251 0.14 -11.60 5.88
CA LEU A 251 1.07 -12.12 6.87
C LEU A 251 2.04 -13.14 6.26
N VAL A 252 1.53 -14.10 5.48
CA VAL A 252 2.39 -15.09 4.81
C VAL A 252 3.38 -14.40 3.88
N ALA A 253 2.96 -13.38 3.11
CA ALA A 253 3.87 -12.63 2.25
C ALA A 253 4.96 -11.86 3.02
N LEU A 254 4.68 -11.43 4.25
CA LEU A 254 5.67 -10.75 5.09
C LEU A 254 6.69 -11.71 5.70
N VAL A 255 6.29 -12.90 6.10
CA VAL A 255 7.16 -13.81 6.87
C VAL A 255 7.90 -14.83 6.02
N GLN A 256 7.59 -14.96 4.73
CA GLN A 256 8.30 -15.88 3.85
C GLN A 256 9.70 -15.35 3.52
N GLU A 257 10.69 -16.23 3.56
CA GLU A 257 12.12 -15.87 3.44
C GLU A 257 12.58 -15.55 2.02
N ASN A 258 11.81 -15.91 0.99
CA ASN A 258 12.28 -15.89 -0.40
C ASN A 258 11.57 -14.85 -1.28
N TRP A 259 11.63 -13.59 -0.88
CA TRP A 259 10.95 -12.51 -1.60
C TRP A 259 11.43 -12.30 -3.06
N ASN A 260 12.67 -12.64 -3.37
CA ASN A 260 13.24 -12.45 -4.72
C ASN A 260 13.36 -13.74 -5.53
N ASN A 261 13.03 -14.89 -4.98
CA ASN A 261 13.17 -16.15 -5.70
C ASN A 261 11.95 -16.43 -6.56
N VAL A 262 12.19 -16.77 -7.82
CA VAL A 262 11.15 -17.16 -8.78
C VAL A 262 10.57 -18.52 -8.41
N SER A 263 11.34 -19.35 -7.72
CA SER A 263 10.91 -20.67 -7.25
C SER A 263 10.95 -20.72 -5.73
N VAL A 264 9.80 -20.95 -5.12
CA VAL A 264 9.64 -21.12 -3.68
C VAL A 264 9.22 -22.56 -3.42
N GLY A 265 9.74 -23.14 -2.36
CA GLY A 265 9.34 -24.51 -1.95
C GLY A 265 7.83 -24.65 -1.75
N PRO A 266 7.29 -25.90 -1.78
CA PRO A 266 5.85 -26.15 -1.76
C PRO A 266 5.20 -25.86 -0.40
N PRO A 267 3.86 -25.64 -0.37
CA PRO A 267 3.10 -24.70 -1.17
C PRO A 267 3.21 -23.31 -0.54
N ALA A 268 3.57 -22.31 -1.33
CA ALA A 268 3.71 -20.96 -0.81
C ALA A 268 2.74 -20.01 -1.51
N ILE A 269 2.08 -19.16 -0.73
CA ILE A 269 1.51 -17.92 -1.24
C ILE A 269 2.70 -17.01 -1.45
N VAL A 270 3.12 -16.87 -2.68
CA VAL A 270 4.28 -16.05 -3.02
C VAL A 270 3.92 -14.58 -3.06
N GLY A 271 4.90 -13.74 -2.79
CA GLY A 271 4.75 -12.31 -2.85
C GLY A 271 5.93 -11.60 -2.17
N THR A 272 5.90 -10.31 -2.26
CA THR A 272 6.86 -9.40 -1.64
C THR A 272 6.16 -8.54 -0.59
N GLY A 273 6.87 -7.61 0.03
CA GLY A 273 6.25 -6.61 0.89
C GLY A 273 5.16 -5.79 0.19
N SER A 274 5.27 -5.59 -1.14
CA SER A 274 4.21 -4.94 -1.92
C SER A 274 2.93 -5.81 -2.01
N ASN A 275 3.05 -7.13 -2.12
CA ASN A 275 1.89 -8.02 -2.02
C ASN A 275 1.25 -7.96 -0.64
N ALA A 276 2.05 -7.98 0.41
CA ALA A 276 1.56 -7.86 1.78
C ALA A 276 0.75 -6.57 1.98
N ALA A 277 1.27 -5.43 1.52
CA ALA A 277 0.57 -4.15 1.58
C ALA A 277 -0.71 -4.14 0.73
N PHE A 278 -0.67 -4.74 -0.47
CA PHE A 278 -1.82 -4.86 -1.35
C PHE A 278 -2.95 -5.69 -0.72
N TRP A 279 -2.65 -6.84 -0.14
CA TRP A 279 -3.66 -7.64 0.56
C TRP A 279 -4.11 -7.00 1.88
N ALA A 280 -3.21 -6.33 2.60
CA ALA A 280 -3.56 -5.61 3.83
C ALA A 280 -4.61 -4.50 3.58
N MET A 281 -4.59 -3.83 2.43
CA MET A 281 -5.62 -2.83 2.13
C MET A 281 -7.03 -3.44 2.05
N PHE A 282 -7.20 -4.62 1.48
CA PHE A 282 -8.50 -5.32 1.44
C PHE A 282 -8.88 -5.86 2.82
N ALA A 283 -7.91 -6.37 3.57
CA ALA A 283 -8.11 -6.83 4.94
C ALA A 283 -8.64 -5.71 5.83
N VAL A 284 -7.97 -4.56 5.83
CA VAL A 284 -8.38 -3.39 6.62
C VAL A 284 -9.70 -2.83 6.10
N GLY A 285 -9.84 -2.61 4.80
CA GLY A 285 -11.07 -2.08 4.21
C GLY A 285 -12.29 -2.96 4.53
N GLY A 286 -12.17 -4.27 4.32
CA GLY A 286 -13.21 -5.25 4.63
C GLY A 286 -13.54 -5.32 6.12
N GLY A 287 -12.51 -5.40 6.95
CA GLY A 287 -12.65 -5.51 8.41
C GLY A 287 -13.31 -4.29 9.05
N VAL A 288 -12.86 -3.08 8.70
CA VAL A 288 -13.39 -1.82 9.25
C VAL A 288 -14.85 -1.60 8.84
N MET A 289 -15.19 -1.88 7.57
CA MET A 289 -16.56 -1.77 7.10
C MET A 289 -17.48 -2.80 7.77
N TRP A 290 -17.02 -4.06 7.92
CA TRP A 290 -17.76 -5.10 8.62
C TRP A 290 -18.02 -4.74 10.09
N PHE A 291 -17.00 -4.21 10.80
CA PHE A 291 -17.11 -3.79 12.20
C PHE A 291 -18.13 -2.65 12.36
N ARG A 292 -18.08 -1.66 11.47
CA ARG A 292 -19.01 -0.51 11.46
C ARG A 292 -20.46 -0.94 11.26
N ASP A 293 -20.70 -1.97 10.46
CA ASP A 293 -22.04 -2.49 10.23
C ASP A 293 -22.63 -3.19 11.48
N ARG A 294 -21.77 -3.70 12.38
CA ARG A 294 -22.21 -4.30 13.66
C ARG A 294 -22.46 -3.27 14.76
N HIS A 295 -21.79 -2.14 14.67
CA HIS A 295 -21.86 -1.07 15.67
C HIS A 295 -22.27 0.24 14.98
N PRO A 296 -23.54 0.36 14.50
CA PRO A 296 -24.01 1.62 13.94
C PRO A 296 -23.90 2.69 15.03
N VAL A 297 -23.24 3.80 14.70
CA VAL A 297 -23.28 4.97 15.59
C VAL A 297 -24.69 5.51 15.53
N ALA A 298 -25.32 5.58 16.70
CA ALA A 298 -26.65 6.12 16.89
C ALA A 298 -26.72 7.58 16.47
#